data_e86dd0a2529d82b21467450f82750ed0
#
_entry.id   e86dd0a2529d82b21467450f82750ed0
#
_cell.length_a   1.000
_cell.length_b   1.000
_cell.length_c   1.000
_cell.angle_alpha   90.00
_cell.angle_beta   90.00
_cell.angle_gamma   90.00
#
_symmetry.space_group_name_H-M   'P 1'
#
loop_
_entity.id
_entity.type
_entity.pdbx_description
1 polymer ?
#
loop_
_entity_poly.entity_id
_entity_poly.type
_entity_poly.pdbx_seq_one_letter_code
_entity_poly.pdbx_strand_id
1 'polypeptide(L)'
;IPQNCFVDFEFRNLPNDDREALKAEIYDYVENTLQPEMREIYPDVGIEIEVISDMPGLATGDDEEVTKLVMALTGANTTGKVSFGTEAGVFSALGDIPTVVCGPGSIEQAHKPDEFIELDQLGRCEVFLDKLLAVLVK
;
A
#
# COMPACT_ATOMS: atom_id res chain seq x y z
N ILE A 1 32.72 -19.27 -8.61
CA ILE A 1 32.36 -18.35 -7.51
C ILE A 1 31.54 -17.25 -8.14
N PRO A 2 30.32 -16.97 -7.65
CA PRO A 2 29.50 -15.90 -8.20
C PRO A 2 30.19 -14.56 -7.99
N GLN A 3 30.17 -13.74 -9.04
CA GLN A 3 30.76 -12.40 -9.02
C GLN A 3 29.73 -11.35 -8.59
N ASN A 4 28.47 -11.57 -8.87
CA ASN A 4 27.36 -10.71 -8.52
C ASN A 4 26.31 -11.47 -7.70
N CYS A 5 25.66 -10.76 -6.81
CA CYS A 5 24.55 -11.26 -6.02
C CYS A 5 23.43 -10.21 -6.04
N PHE A 6 22.19 -10.65 -6.20
CA PHE A 6 20.99 -9.81 -6.12
C PHE A 6 20.19 -10.22 -4.90
N VAL A 7 19.69 -9.24 -4.17
CA VAL A 7 18.82 -9.44 -3.01
C VAL A 7 17.64 -8.50 -3.13
N ASP A 8 16.44 -9.05 -3.31
CA ASP A 8 15.20 -8.30 -3.23
C ASP A 8 14.72 -8.30 -1.78
N PHE A 9 14.38 -7.14 -1.27
CA PHE A 9 13.79 -7.01 0.05
C PHE A 9 12.72 -5.91 0.05
N GLU A 10 11.80 -5.97 0.99
CA GLU A 10 10.82 -4.92 1.23
C GLU A 10 10.71 -4.62 2.72
N PHE A 11 10.31 -3.41 3.05
CA PHE A 11 9.79 -3.08 4.37
C PHE A 11 8.37 -2.54 4.23
N ARG A 12 7.52 -2.86 5.20
CA ARG A 12 6.11 -2.45 5.26
C ARG A 12 5.93 -1.52 6.44
N ASN A 13 6.01 -0.24 6.15
CA ASN A 13 5.83 0.81 7.14
C ASN A 13 4.35 1.10 7.38
N LEU A 14 4.05 1.63 8.56
CA LEU A 14 2.73 2.19 8.83
C LEU A 14 2.56 3.55 8.11
N PRO A 15 1.32 3.99 7.84
CA PRO A 15 1.08 5.25 7.13
C PRO A 15 1.73 6.49 7.77
N ASN A 16 1.95 6.47 9.08
CA ASN A 16 2.54 7.59 9.83
C ASN A 16 4.05 7.46 10.03
N ASP A 17 4.67 6.39 9.56
CA ASP A 17 6.12 6.22 9.64
C ASP A 17 6.80 7.13 8.61
N ASP A 18 7.95 7.68 8.99
CA ASP A 18 8.80 8.44 8.06
C ASP A 18 9.56 7.50 7.14
N ARG A 19 9.00 7.27 5.95
CA ARG A 19 9.57 6.38 4.93
C ARG A 19 10.95 6.86 4.44
N GLU A 20 11.15 8.17 4.35
CA GLU A 20 12.43 8.72 3.92
C GLU A 20 13.51 8.51 4.97
N ALA A 21 13.17 8.63 6.25
CA ALA A 21 14.08 8.30 7.33
C ALA A 21 14.45 6.80 7.32
N LEU A 22 13.48 5.90 7.10
CA LEU A 22 13.77 4.46 6.98
C LEU A 22 14.68 4.13 5.79
N LYS A 23 14.45 4.75 4.64
CA LYS A 23 15.34 4.61 3.48
C LYS A 23 16.72 5.15 3.77
N ALA A 24 16.79 6.33 4.35
CA ALA A 24 18.07 6.97 4.69
C ALA A 24 18.92 6.11 5.64
N GLU A 25 18.31 5.43 6.62
CA GLU A 25 19.01 4.50 7.51
C GLU A 25 19.65 3.34 6.74
N ILE A 26 18.93 2.77 5.76
CA ILE A 26 19.44 1.68 4.92
C ILE A 26 20.64 2.18 4.07
N TYR A 27 20.47 3.32 3.39
CA TYR A 27 21.54 3.89 2.57
C TYR A 27 22.77 4.23 3.40
N ASP A 28 22.59 4.85 4.56
CA ASP A 28 23.67 5.20 5.47
C ASP A 28 24.45 3.96 5.93
N TYR A 29 23.75 2.89 6.30
CA TYR A 29 24.38 1.64 6.70
C TYR A 29 25.17 0.99 5.56
N VAL A 30 24.60 0.99 4.34
CA VAL A 30 25.31 0.47 3.17
C VAL A 30 26.56 1.29 2.85
N GLU A 31 26.45 2.62 2.82
CA GLU A 31 27.55 3.51 2.42
C GLU A 31 28.66 3.61 3.47
N ASN A 32 28.27 3.68 4.75
CA ASN A 32 29.20 4.00 5.83
C ASN A 32 29.66 2.78 6.63
N THR A 33 29.04 1.62 6.44
CA THR A 33 29.42 0.38 7.14
C THR A 33 29.76 -0.74 6.16
N LEU A 34 28.79 -1.20 5.36
CA LEU A 34 28.99 -2.41 4.55
C LEU A 34 29.99 -2.22 3.41
N GLN A 35 29.87 -1.17 2.63
CA GLN A 35 30.78 -0.93 1.50
C GLN A 35 32.23 -0.72 1.94
N PRO A 36 32.53 0.06 2.99
CA PRO A 36 33.88 0.18 3.52
C PRO A 36 34.50 -1.17 3.95
N GLU A 37 33.75 -1.98 4.71
CA GLU A 37 34.21 -3.30 5.14
C GLU A 37 34.48 -4.24 3.95
N MET A 38 33.63 -4.23 2.92
CA MET A 38 33.80 -5.02 1.72
C MET A 38 35.06 -4.58 0.94
N ARG A 39 35.31 -3.27 0.85
CA ARG A 39 36.46 -2.69 0.11
C ARG A 39 37.78 -2.94 0.80
N GLU A 40 37.82 -3.22 2.09
CA GLU A 40 39.03 -3.69 2.77
C GLU A 40 39.53 -5.03 2.19
N ILE A 41 38.58 -5.87 1.69
CA ILE A 41 38.93 -7.17 1.12
C ILE A 41 39.14 -7.07 -0.39
N TYR A 42 38.26 -6.35 -1.09
CA TYR A 42 38.35 -6.16 -2.54
C TYR A 42 37.93 -4.72 -2.91
N PRO A 43 38.90 -3.87 -3.34
CA PRO A 43 38.68 -2.43 -3.53
C PRO A 43 37.58 -2.07 -4.56
N ASP A 44 37.37 -2.92 -5.58
CA ASP A 44 36.46 -2.63 -6.69
C ASP A 44 35.03 -3.15 -6.44
N VAL A 45 34.73 -3.56 -5.20
CA VAL A 45 33.37 -4.01 -4.84
C VAL A 45 32.47 -2.83 -4.52
N GLY A 46 31.17 -2.99 -4.79
CA GLY A 46 30.14 -2.02 -4.43
C GLY A 46 28.76 -2.67 -4.26
N ILE A 47 27.90 -1.96 -3.58
CA ILE A 47 26.46 -2.28 -3.44
C ILE A 47 25.69 -1.18 -4.15
N GLU A 48 24.84 -1.56 -5.08
CA GLU A 48 23.90 -0.69 -5.76
C GLU A 48 22.49 -0.99 -5.25
N ILE A 49 21.74 0.06 -4.89
CA ILE A 49 20.36 -0.07 -4.41
C ILE A 49 19.44 0.55 -5.45
N GLU A 50 18.51 -0.26 -5.96
CA GLU A 50 17.45 0.17 -6.85
C GLU A 50 16.11 0.13 -6.13
N VAL A 51 15.34 1.23 -6.16
CA VAL A 51 13.99 1.27 -5.63
C VAL A 51 13.02 0.78 -6.70
N ILE A 52 12.50 -0.42 -6.53
CA ILE A 52 11.56 -1.05 -7.48
C ILE A 52 10.15 -0.47 -7.30
N SER A 53 9.75 -0.23 -6.06
CA SER A 53 8.41 0.29 -5.74
C SER A 53 8.45 1.11 -4.45
N ASP A 54 7.75 2.24 -4.44
CA ASP A 54 7.57 3.10 -3.27
C ASP A 54 6.11 3.55 -3.18
N MET A 55 5.31 2.79 -2.43
CA MET A 55 3.86 3.00 -2.31
C MET A 55 3.54 3.52 -0.90
N PRO A 56 2.98 4.73 -0.77
CA PRO A 56 2.54 5.23 0.53
C PRO A 56 1.35 4.44 1.07
N GLY A 57 1.30 4.27 2.39
CA GLY A 57 0.13 3.69 3.07
C GLY A 57 -1.07 4.64 3.06
N LEU A 58 -2.28 4.10 3.13
CA LEU A 58 -3.51 4.86 3.26
C LEU A 58 -3.85 5.08 4.75
N ALA A 59 -3.98 6.35 5.15
CA ALA A 59 -4.23 6.76 6.55
C ALA A 59 -5.60 7.39 6.77
N THR A 60 -6.55 7.27 5.83
CA THR A 60 -7.87 7.89 5.93
C THR A 60 -8.59 7.47 7.21
N GLY A 61 -9.07 8.45 7.97
CA GLY A 61 -9.77 8.26 9.24
C GLY A 61 -11.25 7.93 9.07
N ASP A 62 -11.85 7.44 10.15
CA ASP A 62 -13.28 7.09 10.18
C ASP A 62 -14.17 8.34 10.17
N ASP A 63 -13.64 9.48 10.58
CA ASP A 63 -14.32 10.78 10.66
C ASP A 63 -14.26 11.57 9.34
N GLU A 64 -13.51 11.09 8.35
CA GLU A 64 -13.43 11.71 7.04
C GLU A 64 -14.77 11.63 6.27
N GLU A 65 -15.08 12.67 5.51
CA GLU A 65 -16.33 12.78 4.74
C GLU A 65 -16.50 11.63 3.74
N VAL A 66 -15.42 11.25 3.06
CA VAL A 66 -15.44 10.14 2.10
C VAL A 66 -15.74 8.81 2.79
N THR A 67 -15.19 8.59 4.00
CA THR A 67 -15.46 7.38 4.80
C THR A 67 -16.92 7.34 5.22
N LYS A 68 -17.44 8.43 5.78
CA LYS A 68 -18.86 8.55 6.18
C LYS A 68 -19.81 8.35 4.99
N LEU A 69 -19.48 8.91 3.84
CA LEU A 69 -20.29 8.72 2.63
C LEU A 69 -20.36 7.24 2.25
N VAL A 70 -19.21 6.55 2.15
CA VAL A 70 -19.17 5.14 1.76
C VAL A 70 -19.87 4.26 2.79
N MET A 71 -19.69 4.52 4.09
CA MET A 71 -20.40 3.81 5.16
C MET A 71 -21.92 3.98 5.02
N ALA A 72 -22.40 5.20 4.74
CA ALA A 72 -23.83 5.46 4.54
C ALA A 72 -24.40 4.73 3.31
N LEU A 73 -23.66 4.65 2.22
CA LEU A 73 -24.07 3.98 0.99
C LEU A 73 -24.09 2.46 1.11
N THR A 74 -23.10 1.89 1.82
CA THR A 74 -22.97 0.44 2.04
C THR A 74 -23.83 -0.09 3.17
N GLY A 75 -24.20 0.77 4.12
CA GLY A 75 -24.82 0.39 5.40
C GLY A 75 -23.81 -0.15 6.42
N ALA A 76 -22.52 -0.01 6.17
CA ALA A 76 -21.48 -0.38 7.13
C ALA A 76 -21.48 0.58 8.33
N ASN A 77 -21.13 0.08 9.50
CA ASN A 77 -21.03 0.86 10.75
C ASN A 77 -19.61 0.82 11.33
N THR A 78 -18.67 0.17 10.65
CA THR A 78 -17.27 0.07 11.03
C THR A 78 -16.40 0.10 9.79
N THR A 79 -15.16 0.53 9.94
CA THR A 79 -14.10 0.39 8.94
C THR A 79 -13.15 -0.73 9.32
N GLY A 80 -12.31 -1.15 8.38
CA GLY A 80 -11.25 -2.13 8.59
C GLY A 80 -9.90 -1.59 8.15
N LYS A 81 -8.83 -2.18 8.67
CA LYS A 81 -7.46 -1.97 8.19
C LYS A 81 -6.96 -3.28 7.62
N VAL A 82 -6.17 -3.18 6.57
CA VAL A 82 -5.54 -4.33 5.91
C VAL A 82 -4.04 -4.12 5.82
N SER A 83 -3.28 -5.21 5.78
CA SER A 83 -1.80 -5.19 5.83
C SER A 83 -1.14 -5.20 4.45
N PHE A 84 -1.89 -4.92 3.39
CA PHE A 84 -1.33 -4.85 2.04
C PHE A 84 -1.55 -3.48 1.42
N GLY A 85 -0.68 -3.15 0.45
CA GLY A 85 -0.70 -1.88 -0.25
C GLY A 85 -1.82 -1.80 -1.28
N THR A 86 -2.16 -0.56 -1.62
CA THR A 86 -3.10 -0.22 -2.70
C THR A 86 -2.73 1.15 -3.23
N GLU A 87 -3.04 1.42 -4.49
CA GLU A 87 -2.86 2.72 -5.12
C GLU A 87 -3.64 3.85 -4.42
N ALA A 88 -4.60 3.51 -3.56
CA ALA A 88 -5.36 4.48 -2.76
C ALA A 88 -4.44 5.37 -1.90
N GLY A 89 -3.32 4.84 -1.41
CA GLY A 89 -2.30 5.61 -0.72
C GLY A 89 -1.65 6.68 -1.61
N VAL A 90 -1.46 6.40 -2.90
CA VAL A 90 -0.91 7.34 -3.87
C VAL A 90 -1.90 8.49 -4.12
N PHE A 91 -3.18 8.18 -4.35
CA PHE A 91 -4.21 9.21 -4.52
C PHE A 91 -4.30 10.13 -3.31
N SER A 92 -4.25 9.56 -2.11
CA SER A 92 -4.32 10.34 -0.87
C SER A 92 -3.05 11.16 -0.64
N ALA A 93 -1.86 10.53 -0.67
CA ALA A 93 -0.62 11.18 -0.26
C ALA A 93 -0.03 12.12 -1.31
N LEU A 94 -0.16 11.80 -2.60
CA LEU A 94 0.43 12.60 -3.69
C LEU A 94 -0.62 13.44 -4.42
N GLY A 95 -1.87 13.00 -4.44
CA GLY A 95 -2.96 13.70 -5.10
C GLY A 95 -3.76 14.64 -4.19
N ASP A 96 -3.55 14.56 -2.87
CA ASP A 96 -4.38 15.24 -1.87
C ASP A 96 -5.88 14.95 -2.06
N ILE A 97 -6.19 13.72 -2.46
CA ILE A 97 -7.57 13.28 -2.73
C ILE A 97 -8.04 12.45 -1.53
N PRO A 98 -9.11 12.87 -0.82
CA PRO A 98 -9.72 12.07 0.22
C PRO A 98 -10.13 10.70 -0.35
N THR A 99 -9.51 9.63 0.14
CA THR A 99 -9.61 8.31 -0.48
C THR A 99 -9.95 7.24 0.55
N VAL A 100 -10.90 6.36 0.20
CA VAL A 100 -11.21 5.14 0.96
C VAL A 100 -11.33 3.97 -0.01
N VAL A 101 -10.91 2.79 0.41
CA VAL A 101 -11.05 1.56 -0.39
C VAL A 101 -12.38 0.90 -0.04
N CYS A 102 -13.20 0.66 -1.06
CA CYS A 102 -14.46 -0.07 -0.94
C CYS A 102 -14.67 -0.89 -2.21
N GLY A 103 -14.99 -2.15 -2.05
CA GLY A 103 -15.25 -3.04 -3.17
C GLY A 103 -15.99 -4.30 -2.73
N PRO A 104 -16.48 -5.08 -3.70
CA PRO A 104 -17.12 -6.35 -3.43
C PRO A 104 -16.10 -7.43 -3.07
N GLY A 105 -16.56 -8.49 -2.39
CA GLY A 105 -15.75 -9.63 -2.01
C GLY A 105 -15.36 -9.64 -0.55
N SER A 106 -14.56 -10.65 -0.19
CA SER A 106 -14.00 -10.83 1.14
C SER A 106 -12.49 -10.96 1.05
N ILE A 107 -11.79 -10.29 1.95
CA ILE A 107 -10.34 -10.42 2.04
C ILE A 107 -9.89 -11.86 2.35
N GLU A 108 -10.76 -12.67 2.93
CA GLU A 108 -10.47 -14.07 3.18
C GLU A 108 -10.37 -14.91 1.90
N GLN A 109 -10.98 -14.43 0.81
CA GLN A 109 -10.96 -15.07 -0.51
C GLN A 109 -9.85 -14.51 -1.41
N ALA A 110 -9.37 -13.30 -1.12
CA ALA A 110 -8.36 -12.61 -1.89
C ALA A 110 -6.94 -13.17 -1.63
N HIS A 111 -6.05 -12.99 -2.61
CA HIS A 111 -4.63 -13.40 -2.55
C HIS A 111 -4.40 -14.89 -2.29
N LYS A 112 -5.30 -15.74 -2.79
CA LYS A 112 -5.24 -17.20 -2.69
C LYS A 112 -5.31 -17.84 -4.07
N PRO A 113 -4.78 -19.06 -4.24
CA PRO A 113 -5.09 -19.87 -5.42
C PRO A 113 -6.61 -20.01 -5.58
N ASP A 114 -7.09 -19.92 -6.82
CA ASP A 114 -8.52 -19.99 -7.15
C ASP A 114 -9.35 -18.89 -6.47
N GLU A 115 -8.79 -17.67 -6.33
CA GLU A 115 -9.50 -16.49 -5.84
C GLU A 115 -10.83 -16.31 -6.55
N PHE A 116 -11.88 -16.09 -5.80
CA PHE A 116 -13.23 -15.94 -6.31
C PHE A 116 -14.02 -14.84 -5.59
N ILE A 117 -15.11 -14.45 -6.18
CA ILE A 117 -16.08 -13.53 -5.60
C ILE A 117 -17.47 -14.17 -5.61
N GLU A 118 -18.20 -14.02 -4.52
CA GLU A 118 -19.58 -14.44 -4.42
C GLU A 118 -20.50 -13.53 -5.27
N LEU A 119 -21.46 -14.12 -5.99
CA LEU A 119 -22.43 -13.36 -6.80
C LEU A 119 -23.24 -12.35 -5.98
N ASP A 120 -23.54 -12.69 -4.72
CA ASP A 120 -24.21 -11.76 -3.78
C ASP A 120 -23.38 -10.49 -3.55
N GLN A 121 -22.06 -10.60 -3.48
CA GLN A 121 -21.17 -9.46 -3.34
C GLN A 121 -21.17 -8.55 -4.58
N LEU A 122 -21.27 -9.13 -5.77
CA LEU A 122 -21.44 -8.36 -7.00
C LEU A 122 -22.78 -7.59 -7.00
N GLY A 123 -23.87 -8.25 -6.62
CA GLY A 123 -25.17 -7.60 -6.50
C GLY A 123 -25.17 -6.44 -5.49
N ARG A 124 -24.47 -6.59 -4.35
CA ARG A 124 -24.29 -5.49 -3.38
C ARG A 124 -23.47 -4.34 -3.96
N CYS A 125 -22.46 -4.63 -4.79
CA CYS A 125 -21.67 -3.61 -5.48
C CYS A 125 -22.53 -2.81 -6.46
N GLU A 126 -23.39 -3.45 -7.24
CA GLU A 126 -24.33 -2.78 -8.14
C GLU A 126 -25.26 -1.81 -7.38
N VAL A 127 -25.84 -2.27 -6.27
CA VAL A 127 -26.68 -1.41 -5.41
C VAL A 127 -25.90 -0.23 -4.83
N PHE A 128 -24.63 -0.44 -4.44
CA PHE A 128 -23.77 0.63 -3.97
C PHE A 128 -23.52 1.68 -5.08
N LEU A 129 -23.19 1.24 -6.29
CA LEU A 129 -22.95 2.14 -7.43
C LEU A 129 -24.19 2.95 -7.81
N ASP A 130 -25.37 2.34 -7.81
CA ASP A 130 -26.63 3.03 -8.07
C ASP A 130 -26.89 4.15 -7.04
N LYS A 131 -26.66 3.86 -5.75
CA LYS A 131 -26.79 4.85 -4.68
C LYS A 131 -25.75 5.96 -4.83
N LEU A 132 -24.51 5.64 -5.16
CA LEU A 132 -23.46 6.61 -5.39
C LEU A 132 -23.79 7.55 -6.55
N LEU A 133 -24.22 7.01 -7.68
CA LEU A 133 -24.69 7.79 -8.83
C LEU A 133 -25.84 8.73 -8.46
N ALA A 134 -26.81 8.26 -7.68
CA ALA A 134 -27.92 9.09 -7.22
C ALA A 134 -27.49 10.27 -6.32
N VAL A 135 -26.33 10.17 -5.64
CA VAL A 135 -25.75 11.29 -4.86
C VAL A 135 -25.01 12.27 -5.76
N LEU A 136 -24.26 11.77 -6.77
CA LEU A 136 -23.40 12.57 -7.63
C LEU A 136 -24.16 13.36 -8.70
N VAL A 137 -25.37 12.93 -9.10
CA VAL A 137 -26.15 13.54 -10.20
C VAL A 137 -27.20 14.54 -9.68
N LYS A 138 -27.17 14.85 -8.40
CA LYS A 138 -27.99 15.93 -7.82
C LYS A 138 -27.32 17.29 -8.00
#